data_da5b5786fd5e22918ff99e8adf8e0c2c
#
_entry.id   da5b5786fd5e22918ff99e8adf8e0c2c
#
_cell.length_a   1.000
_cell.length_b   1.000
_cell.length_c   1.000
_cell.angle_alpha   90.00
_cell.angle_beta   90.00
_cell.angle_gamma   90.00
#
_symmetry.space_group_name_H-M   'P 1'
#
loop_
_entity.id
_entity.type
_entity.pdbx_description
1 polymer ?
#
loop_
_entity_poly.entity_id
_entity_poly.type
_entity_poly.pdbx_seq_one_letter_code
_entity_poly.pdbx_strand_id
1 'polypeptide(L)'
;VSQPELNGIVAVDGPSGTGKSTAARGLARALGAAYLDTGAMYRAVTLAVLRAGVALDDATGLARVAGETRLGMRTHPDDPGVLLDGVDVRQEIREQEVTGAVSAVSAVPEIRELLVERQRSLIDASTRPRGGIVVEGRDVGTVVAPDAGLKVYLTASADARAHRRTAQDAAEGRPADRERVHADVRRRDTLDSNRAVAPLRMAEDAVSLDTTELSLEQVLSRLRELADGRGLLVTDERAGR
;
A
#
# COMPACT_ATOMS: atom_id res chain seq x y z
N VAL A 1 -16.22 -7.51 26.52
CA VAL A 1 -15.49 -6.26 26.24
C VAL A 1 -15.46 -6.15 24.73
N SER A 2 -16.11 -5.10 24.17
CA SER A 2 -16.06 -4.83 22.72
C SER A 2 -14.62 -4.60 22.29
N GLN A 3 -14.25 -5.13 21.12
CA GLN A 3 -12.91 -4.85 20.57
C GLN A 3 -12.82 -3.38 20.18
N PRO A 4 -11.69 -2.71 20.42
CA PRO A 4 -11.51 -1.33 20.02
C PRO A 4 -11.50 -1.25 18.48
N GLU A 5 -12.18 -0.23 17.94
CA GLU A 5 -12.27 0.05 16.52
C GLU A 5 -11.41 1.26 16.17
N LEU A 6 -10.87 1.28 14.95
CA LEU A 6 -10.14 2.43 14.43
C LEU A 6 -11.10 3.55 14.04
N ASN A 7 -10.83 4.76 14.50
CA ASN A 7 -11.52 5.97 14.05
C ASN A 7 -10.47 6.94 13.47
N GLY A 8 -10.43 7.06 12.15
CA GLY A 8 -9.48 7.90 11.45
C GLY A 8 -8.55 7.16 10.49
N ILE A 9 -7.42 7.76 10.17
CA ILE A 9 -6.51 7.29 9.11
C ILE A 9 -5.18 6.86 9.73
N VAL A 10 -4.73 5.65 9.39
CA VAL A 10 -3.36 5.17 9.64
C VAL A 10 -2.66 5.01 8.29
N ALA A 11 -1.60 5.78 8.07
CA ALA A 11 -0.74 5.69 6.89
C ALA A 11 0.48 4.81 7.19
N VAL A 12 0.73 3.81 6.33
CA VAL A 12 1.86 2.88 6.47
C VAL A 12 2.71 2.93 5.21
N ASP A 13 3.82 3.64 5.27
CA ASP A 13 4.76 3.79 4.16
C ASP A 13 6.05 2.98 4.39
N GLY A 14 6.87 2.89 3.37
CA GLY A 14 8.19 2.26 3.44
C GLY A 14 8.58 1.50 2.17
N PRO A 15 9.83 1.05 2.06
CA PRO A 15 10.35 0.38 0.88
C PRO A 15 9.74 -1.02 0.64
N SER A 16 10.05 -1.62 -0.49
CA SER A 16 9.56 -2.96 -0.86
C SER A 16 10.07 -4.04 0.09
N GLY A 17 9.22 -5.02 0.45
CA GLY A 17 9.62 -6.16 1.27
C GLY A 17 9.68 -5.91 2.78
N THR A 18 9.29 -4.74 3.29
CA THR A 18 9.26 -4.46 4.75
C THR A 18 8.09 -5.09 5.50
N GLY A 19 7.16 -5.75 4.79
CA GLY A 19 5.99 -6.37 5.41
C GLY A 19 4.77 -5.46 5.53
N LYS A 20 4.75 -4.29 4.86
CA LYS A 20 3.64 -3.32 4.94
C LYS A 20 2.27 -3.93 4.72
N SER A 21 2.08 -4.66 3.63
CA SER A 21 0.77 -5.22 3.25
C SER A 21 0.23 -6.18 4.31
N THR A 22 1.10 -7.03 4.84
CA THR A 22 0.74 -7.96 5.91
C THR A 22 0.40 -7.23 7.20
N ALA A 23 1.22 -6.25 7.57
CA ALA A 23 1.03 -5.46 8.80
C ALA A 23 -0.18 -4.53 8.71
N ALA A 24 -0.33 -3.77 7.63
CA ALA A 24 -1.44 -2.85 7.43
C ALA A 24 -2.80 -3.58 7.36
N ARG A 25 -2.84 -4.68 6.59
CA ARG A 25 -4.03 -5.52 6.50
C ARG A 25 -4.36 -6.19 7.84
N GLY A 26 -3.35 -6.68 8.56
CA GLY A 26 -3.52 -7.27 9.88
C GLY A 26 -4.04 -6.27 10.92
N LEU A 27 -3.52 -5.04 10.91
CA LEU A 27 -3.99 -3.96 11.76
C LEU A 27 -5.44 -3.58 11.43
N ALA A 28 -5.76 -3.40 10.15
CA ALA A 28 -7.13 -3.08 9.71
C ALA A 28 -8.13 -4.14 10.19
N ARG A 29 -7.79 -5.44 10.04
CA ARG A 29 -8.61 -6.56 10.53
C ARG A 29 -8.80 -6.52 12.05
N ALA A 30 -7.70 -6.30 12.79
CA ALA A 30 -7.73 -6.28 14.26
C ALA A 30 -8.52 -5.09 14.84
N LEU A 31 -8.70 -4.04 14.07
CA LEU A 31 -9.36 -2.80 14.47
C LEU A 31 -10.68 -2.53 13.73
N GLY A 32 -11.26 -3.52 13.04
CA GLY A 32 -12.53 -3.37 12.31
C GLY A 32 -12.50 -2.28 11.24
N ALA A 33 -11.32 -1.96 10.69
CA ALA A 33 -11.10 -0.87 9.77
C ALA A 33 -11.06 -1.32 8.30
N ALA A 34 -11.29 -0.39 7.39
CA ALA A 34 -11.00 -0.58 5.97
C ALA A 34 -9.48 -0.70 5.72
N TYR A 35 -9.11 -1.30 4.61
CA TYR A 35 -7.74 -1.46 4.17
C TYR A 35 -7.58 -1.04 2.70
N LEU A 36 -6.56 -0.23 2.40
CA LEU A 36 -6.27 0.21 1.04
C LEU A 36 -4.79 -0.04 0.69
N ASP A 37 -4.56 -0.89 -0.31
CA ASP A 37 -3.26 -1.07 -0.97
C ASP A 37 -3.16 -0.11 -2.17
N THR A 38 -2.50 1.05 -1.98
CA THR A 38 -2.31 2.02 -3.07
C THR A 38 -1.40 1.46 -4.16
N GLY A 39 -0.46 0.60 -3.81
CA GLY A 39 0.42 -0.07 -4.77
C GLY A 39 -0.35 -0.98 -5.73
N ALA A 40 -1.42 -1.63 -5.28
CA ALA A 40 -2.30 -2.42 -6.16
C ALA A 40 -2.99 -1.54 -7.22
N MET A 41 -3.34 -0.30 -6.90
CA MET A 41 -3.93 0.65 -7.85
C MET A 41 -2.95 0.98 -8.98
N TYR A 42 -1.70 1.35 -8.64
CA TYR A 42 -0.67 1.60 -9.65
C TYR A 42 -0.37 0.38 -10.51
N ARG A 43 -0.35 -0.81 -9.91
CA ARG A 43 -0.15 -2.07 -10.64
C ARG A 43 -1.31 -2.39 -11.57
N ALA A 44 -2.54 -2.12 -11.20
CA ALA A 44 -3.70 -2.33 -12.07
C ALA A 44 -3.66 -1.39 -13.29
N VAL A 45 -3.30 -0.12 -13.10
CA VAL A 45 -3.08 0.81 -14.21
C VAL A 45 -1.91 0.34 -15.09
N THR A 46 -0.83 -0.16 -14.47
CA THR A 46 0.29 -0.74 -15.24
C THR A 46 -0.14 -1.93 -16.09
N LEU A 47 -0.99 -2.82 -15.54
CA LEU A 47 -1.54 -3.95 -16.29
C LEU A 47 -2.40 -3.46 -17.48
N ALA A 48 -3.23 -2.42 -17.30
CA ALA A 48 -3.99 -1.83 -18.39
C ALA A 48 -3.09 -1.26 -19.49
N VAL A 49 -2.03 -0.56 -19.11
CA VAL A 49 -1.02 -0.03 -20.04
C VAL A 49 -0.35 -1.15 -20.84
N LEU A 50 0.09 -2.20 -20.17
CA LEU A 50 0.74 -3.35 -20.84
C LEU A 50 -0.22 -4.06 -21.81
N ARG A 51 -1.48 -4.25 -21.40
CA ARG A 51 -2.52 -4.82 -22.27
C ARG A 51 -2.83 -3.94 -23.49
N ALA A 52 -2.73 -2.62 -23.35
CA ALA A 52 -2.92 -1.66 -24.44
C ALA A 52 -1.69 -1.58 -25.37
N GLY A 53 -0.56 -2.21 -25.04
CA GLY A 53 0.66 -2.18 -25.83
C GLY A 53 1.34 -0.81 -25.92
N VAL A 54 1.07 0.09 -24.95
CA VAL A 54 1.67 1.43 -24.93
C VAL A 54 3.12 1.34 -24.42
N ALA A 55 4.03 2.01 -25.09
CA ALA A 55 5.44 2.07 -24.70
C ALA A 55 5.62 2.79 -23.36
N LEU A 56 6.51 2.30 -22.51
CA LEU A 56 6.70 2.85 -21.15
C LEU A 56 7.35 4.23 -21.12
N ASP A 57 7.86 4.72 -22.22
CA ASP A 57 8.41 6.06 -22.42
C ASP A 57 7.40 7.03 -23.09
N ASP A 58 6.22 6.56 -23.49
CA ASP A 58 5.12 7.40 -23.98
C ASP A 58 4.22 7.88 -22.83
N ALA A 59 4.66 8.93 -22.11
CA ALA A 59 3.94 9.46 -20.97
C ALA A 59 2.49 9.87 -21.30
N THR A 60 2.24 10.42 -22.49
CA THR A 60 0.89 10.84 -22.95
C THR A 60 -0.01 9.61 -23.16
N GLY A 61 0.51 8.58 -23.82
CA GLY A 61 -0.22 7.32 -24.00
C GLY A 61 -0.51 6.62 -22.68
N LEU A 62 0.44 6.61 -21.76
CA LEU A 62 0.28 6.06 -20.40
C LEU A 62 -0.83 6.80 -19.64
N ALA A 63 -0.82 8.14 -19.64
CA ALA A 63 -1.84 8.95 -18.97
C ALA A 63 -3.23 8.74 -19.57
N ARG A 64 -3.34 8.67 -20.90
CA ARG A 64 -4.61 8.40 -21.60
C ARG A 64 -5.20 7.05 -21.16
N VAL A 65 -4.42 5.97 -21.21
CA VAL A 65 -4.89 4.64 -20.78
C VAL A 65 -5.33 4.65 -19.31
N ALA A 66 -4.57 5.31 -18.43
CA ALA A 66 -4.93 5.44 -17.03
C ALA A 66 -6.28 6.16 -16.84
N GLY A 67 -6.53 7.22 -17.60
CA GLY A 67 -7.79 8.00 -17.57
C GLY A 67 -9.01 7.21 -18.05
N GLU A 68 -8.82 6.34 -19.04
CA GLU A 68 -9.87 5.49 -19.62
C GLU A 68 -10.16 4.25 -18.74
N THR A 69 -9.25 3.90 -17.85
CA THR A 69 -9.34 2.70 -17.01
C THR A 69 -10.36 2.83 -15.89
N ARG A 70 -11.30 1.88 -15.81
CA ARG A 70 -12.23 1.75 -14.68
C ARG A 70 -11.62 0.91 -13.57
N LEU A 71 -11.07 1.60 -12.58
CA LEU A 71 -10.43 0.97 -11.44
C LEU A 71 -11.41 0.84 -10.26
N GLY A 72 -11.65 -0.37 -9.78
CA GLY A 72 -12.42 -0.66 -8.57
C GLY A 72 -11.52 -1.19 -7.44
N MET A 73 -11.86 -0.85 -6.18
CA MET A 73 -11.13 -1.34 -5.00
C MET A 73 -12.10 -1.98 -4.02
N ARG A 74 -11.74 -3.17 -3.51
CA ARG A 74 -12.38 -3.76 -2.33
C ARG A 74 -11.51 -3.47 -1.12
N THR A 75 -12.07 -2.74 -0.16
CA THR A 75 -11.35 -2.26 1.03
C THR A 75 -11.58 -3.11 2.27
N HIS A 76 -12.36 -4.19 2.17
CA HIS A 76 -12.55 -5.11 3.30
C HIS A 76 -11.24 -5.87 3.57
N PRO A 77 -10.70 -5.87 4.80
CA PRO A 77 -9.39 -6.47 5.08
C PRO A 77 -9.35 -7.99 4.90
N ASP A 78 -10.49 -8.69 4.93
CA ASP A 78 -10.55 -10.14 4.69
C ASP A 78 -10.57 -10.50 3.22
N ASP A 79 -11.13 -9.63 2.37
CA ASP A 79 -11.16 -9.82 0.91
C ASP A 79 -10.73 -8.54 0.17
N PRO A 80 -9.51 -8.04 0.40
CA PRO A 80 -9.01 -6.89 -0.34
C PRO A 80 -8.82 -7.28 -1.81
N GLY A 81 -9.15 -6.37 -2.70
CA GLY A 81 -9.04 -6.66 -4.13
C GLY A 81 -8.98 -5.42 -4.99
N VAL A 82 -8.51 -5.60 -6.20
CA VAL A 82 -8.50 -4.59 -7.25
C VAL A 82 -9.18 -5.15 -8.49
N LEU A 83 -10.08 -4.35 -9.04
CA LEU A 83 -10.81 -4.68 -10.26
C LEU A 83 -10.40 -3.73 -11.38
N LEU A 84 -10.15 -4.28 -12.54
CA LEU A 84 -9.89 -3.56 -13.77
C LEU A 84 -11.06 -3.84 -14.71
N ASP A 85 -11.81 -2.79 -15.04
CA ASP A 85 -13.05 -2.90 -15.84
C ASP A 85 -14.05 -3.96 -15.30
N GLY A 86 -14.13 -4.06 -13.98
CA GLY A 86 -15.01 -5.01 -13.29
C GLY A 86 -14.45 -6.41 -13.10
N VAL A 87 -13.27 -6.72 -13.66
CA VAL A 87 -12.60 -8.03 -13.53
C VAL A 87 -11.58 -7.98 -12.40
N ASP A 88 -11.59 -8.99 -11.53
CA ASP A 88 -10.59 -9.11 -10.46
C ASP A 88 -9.22 -9.47 -11.05
N VAL A 89 -8.24 -8.61 -10.80
CA VAL A 89 -6.88 -8.76 -11.33
C VAL A 89 -5.81 -8.92 -10.24
N ARG A 90 -6.20 -9.32 -9.02
CA ARG A 90 -5.29 -9.49 -7.86
C ARG A 90 -4.06 -10.35 -8.14
N GLN A 91 -4.21 -11.37 -8.96
CA GLN A 91 -3.10 -12.27 -9.31
C GLN A 91 -2.23 -11.65 -10.41
N GLU A 92 -2.84 -11.20 -11.49
CA GLU A 92 -2.18 -10.66 -12.66
C GLU A 92 -1.32 -9.42 -12.34
N ILE A 93 -1.78 -8.53 -11.47
CA ILE A 93 -1.00 -7.35 -11.06
C ILE A 93 0.29 -7.68 -10.30
N ARG A 94 0.48 -8.93 -9.89
CA ARG A 94 1.69 -9.41 -9.19
C ARG A 94 2.68 -10.12 -10.10
N GLU A 95 2.34 -10.30 -11.36
CA GLU A 95 3.20 -10.90 -12.36
C GLU A 95 4.47 -10.07 -12.58
N GLN A 96 5.50 -10.74 -13.11
CA GLN A 96 6.82 -10.13 -13.24
C GLN A 96 6.81 -8.94 -14.19
N GLU A 97 6.06 -9.01 -15.28
CA GLU A 97 5.96 -7.94 -16.26
C GLU A 97 5.40 -6.65 -15.63
N VAL A 98 4.29 -6.76 -14.90
CA VAL A 98 3.72 -5.63 -14.14
C VAL A 98 4.70 -5.13 -13.07
N THR A 99 5.38 -6.05 -12.37
CA THR A 99 6.38 -5.69 -11.36
C THR A 99 7.56 -4.93 -11.96
N GLY A 100 7.97 -5.28 -13.18
CA GLY A 100 9.03 -4.61 -13.91
C GLY A 100 8.67 -3.20 -14.39
N ALA A 101 7.42 -2.99 -14.79
CA ALA A 101 6.94 -1.76 -15.41
C ALA A 101 6.36 -0.72 -14.41
N VAL A 102 5.89 -1.16 -13.24
CA VAL A 102 5.11 -0.29 -12.34
C VAL A 102 5.86 0.97 -11.88
N SER A 103 7.17 0.93 -11.72
CA SER A 103 7.93 2.12 -11.32
C SER A 103 7.95 3.18 -12.41
N ALA A 104 8.03 2.80 -13.70
CA ALA A 104 7.94 3.73 -14.82
C ALA A 104 6.55 4.36 -14.91
N VAL A 105 5.49 3.56 -14.86
CA VAL A 105 4.10 4.05 -14.90
C VAL A 105 3.79 4.96 -13.71
N SER A 106 4.23 4.58 -12.51
CA SER A 106 4.01 5.38 -11.29
C SER A 106 4.84 6.66 -11.21
N ALA A 107 5.78 6.88 -12.12
CA ALA A 107 6.55 8.13 -12.21
C ALA A 107 5.85 9.20 -13.05
N VAL A 108 4.81 8.85 -13.84
CA VAL A 108 4.06 9.78 -14.68
C VAL A 108 3.18 10.68 -13.78
N PRO A 109 3.35 12.02 -13.82
CA PRO A 109 2.64 12.93 -12.92
C PRO A 109 1.11 12.85 -13.04
N GLU A 110 0.59 12.79 -14.25
CA GLU A 110 -0.86 12.75 -14.53
C GLU A 110 -1.51 11.48 -13.97
N ILE A 111 -0.81 10.34 -14.04
CA ILE A 111 -1.26 9.09 -13.43
C ILE A 111 -1.30 9.22 -11.91
N ARG A 112 -0.32 9.89 -11.33
CA ARG A 112 -0.27 10.12 -9.89
C ARG A 112 -1.42 11.00 -9.43
N GLU A 113 -1.68 12.11 -10.11
CA GLU A 113 -2.79 13.02 -9.80
C GLU A 113 -4.12 12.27 -9.81
N LEU A 114 -4.40 11.52 -10.88
CA LEU A 114 -5.60 10.69 -11.00
C LEU A 114 -5.73 9.68 -9.85
N LEU A 115 -4.66 8.96 -9.53
CA LEU A 115 -4.71 7.92 -8.50
C LEU A 115 -4.76 8.48 -7.09
N VAL A 116 -4.08 9.59 -6.81
CA VAL A 116 -4.15 10.28 -5.50
C VAL A 116 -5.58 10.77 -5.24
N GLU A 117 -6.24 11.36 -6.22
CA GLU A 117 -7.65 11.77 -6.11
C GLU A 117 -8.56 10.58 -5.79
N ARG A 118 -8.41 9.46 -6.49
CA ARG A 118 -9.17 8.23 -6.22
C ARG A 118 -8.89 7.65 -4.83
N GLN A 119 -7.63 7.65 -4.41
CA GLN A 119 -7.23 7.20 -3.07
C GLN A 119 -7.90 8.04 -1.98
N ARG A 120 -7.86 9.37 -2.12
CA ARG A 120 -8.53 10.30 -1.19
C ARG A 120 -10.05 10.07 -1.13
N SER A 121 -10.69 9.87 -2.26
CA SER A 121 -12.13 9.56 -2.31
C SER A 121 -12.47 8.26 -1.56
N LEU A 122 -11.63 7.22 -1.68
CA LEU A 122 -11.80 5.96 -0.95
C LEU A 122 -11.56 6.12 0.57
N ILE A 123 -10.57 6.92 0.95
CA ILE A 123 -10.27 7.25 2.34
C ILE A 123 -11.47 7.98 2.96
N ASP A 124 -11.96 9.02 2.29
CA ASP A 124 -13.12 9.79 2.74
C ASP A 124 -14.36 8.92 2.92
N ALA A 125 -14.65 8.05 1.96
CA ALA A 125 -15.78 7.13 2.04
C ALA A 125 -15.67 6.16 3.23
N SER A 126 -14.46 5.74 3.58
CA SER A 126 -14.19 4.78 4.66
C SER A 126 -14.17 5.40 6.06
N THR A 127 -13.99 6.71 6.15
CA THR A 127 -13.90 7.43 7.44
C THR A 127 -15.20 8.13 7.84
N ARG A 128 -16.23 8.17 6.99
CA ARG A 128 -17.53 8.81 7.26
C ARG A 128 -18.59 7.81 7.74
N PRO A 129 -19.47 8.18 8.68
CA PRO A 129 -19.41 9.32 9.62
C PRO A 129 -18.48 9.04 10.81
N ARG A 130 -18.21 7.78 11.08
CA ARG A 130 -17.25 7.25 12.09
C ARG A 130 -16.72 5.94 11.54
N GLY A 131 -15.47 5.93 11.20
CA GLY A 131 -14.80 4.73 10.69
C GLY A 131 -13.32 4.96 10.58
N GLY A 132 -12.59 3.88 10.31
CA GLY A 132 -11.15 3.92 10.16
C GLY A 132 -10.69 3.23 8.90
N ILE A 133 -9.53 3.67 8.42
CA ILE A 133 -8.85 3.05 7.30
C ILE A 133 -7.36 2.97 7.55
N VAL A 134 -6.78 1.82 7.23
CA VAL A 134 -5.33 1.64 7.15
C VAL A 134 -4.93 1.65 5.69
N VAL A 135 -4.09 2.61 5.31
CA VAL A 135 -3.64 2.82 3.94
C VAL A 135 -2.15 2.53 3.85
N GLU A 136 -1.75 1.67 2.91
CA GLU A 136 -0.34 1.41 2.67
C GLU A 136 0.15 1.93 1.31
N GLY A 137 1.42 2.36 1.28
CA GLY A 137 2.02 2.86 0.05
C GLY A 137 3.50 3.18 0.14
N ARG A 138 3.87 4.30 -0.48
CA ARG A 138 5.22 4.88 -0.53
C ARG A 138 5.24 6.34 -0.10
N ASP A 139 4.13 7.00 -0.26
CA ASP A 139 3.94 8.44 -0.11
C ASP A 139 2.56 8.77 0.49
N VAL A 140 1.98 7.80 1.21
CA VAL A 140 0.66 7.99 1.83
C VAL A 140 0.73 9.12 2.84
N GLY A 141 1.66 9.08 3.78
CA GLY A 141 1.79 10.08 4.83
C GLY A 141 2.37 11.41 4.37
N THR A 142 2.93 11.50 3.15
CA THR A 142 3.50 12.74 2.62
C THR A 142 2.63 13.42 1.58
N VAL A 143 1.80 12.66 0.83
CA VAL A 143 1.05 13.16 -0.33
C VAL A 143 -0.42 12.81 -0.26
N VAL A 144 -0.77 11.53 -0.03
CA VAL A 144 -2.15 11.06 -0.12
C VAL A 144 -2.98 11.55 1.07
N ALA A 145 -2.49 11.29 2.28
CA ALA A 145 -3.12 11.65 3.55
C ALA A 145 -2.09 12.32 4.48
N PRO A 146 -1.65 13.54 4.17
CA PRO A 146 -0.66 14.25 4.98
C PRO A 146 -1.18 14.64 6.38
N ASP A 147 -2.47 14.55 6.58
CA ASP A 147 -3.21 14.79 7.83
C ASP A 147 -3.61 13.50 8.56
N ALA A 148 -3.11 12.32 8.12
CA ALA A 148 -3.36 11.06 8.80
C ALA A 148 -3.00 11.13 10.29
N GLY A 149 -3.90 10.66 11.16
CA GLY A 149 -3.73 10.71 12.62
C GLY A 149 -2.52 9.89 13.12
N LEU A 150 -2.15 8.84 12.38
CA LEU A 150 -0.90 8.10 12.60
C LEU A 150 -0.22 7.84 11.26
N LYS A 151 1.07 8.19 11.19
CA LYS A 151 1.95 7.87 10.08
C LYS A 151 3.07 6.98 10.58
N VAL A 152 3.25 5.83 9.94
CA VAL A 152 4.30 4.86 10.25
C VAL A 152 5.14 4.61 9.01
N TYR A 153 6.45 4.69 9.17
CA TYR A 153 7.40 4.34 8.12
C TYR A 153 8.09 3.02 8.47
N LEU A 154 7.69 1.94 7.82
CA LEU A 154 8.28 0.62 8.04
C LEU A 154 9.62 0.47 7.33
N THR A 155 10.64 0.08 8.07
CA THR A 155 11.96 -0.29 7.53
C THR A 155 12.27 -1.76 7.79
N ALA A 156 13.23 -2.29 7.07
CA ALA A 156 13.89 -3.57 7.37
C ALA A 156 15.24 -3.62 6.61
N SER A 157 16.17 -4.42 7.10
CA SER A 157 17.43 -4.66 6.40
C SER A 157 17.20 -5.22 4.98
N ALA A 158 18.14 -4.97 4.07
CA ALA A 158 18.04 -5.44 2.69
C ALA A 158 17.90 -6.97 2.63
N ASP A 159 18.62 -7.69 3.49
CA ASP A 159 18.58 -9.16 3.55
C ASP A 159 17.23 -9.67 4.06
N ALA A 160 16.66 -9.07 5.12
CA ALA A 160 15.34 -9.44 5.63
C ALA A 160 14.26 -9.21 4.57
N ARG A 161 14.34 -8.11 3.82
CA ARG A 161 13.39 -7.79 2.74
C ARG A 161 13.48 -8.74 1.57
N ALA A 162 14.70 -9.09 1.14
CA ALA A 162 14.93 -10.07 0.09
C ALA A 162 14.43 -11.46 0.50
N HIS A 163 14.73 -11.88 1.73
CA HIS A 163 14.27 -13.16 2.28
C HIS A 163 12.73 -13.25 2.30
N ARG A 164 12.05 -12.22 2.84
CA ARG A 164 10.58 -12.16 2.89
C ARG A 164 9.96 -12.22 1.50
N ARG A 165 10.55 -11.50 0.52
CA ARG A 165 10.06 -11.49 -0.85
C ARG A 165 10.26 -12.84 -1.54
N THR A 166 11.41 -13.49 -1.35
CA THR A 166 11.67 -14.84 -1.86
C THR A 166 10.68 -15.85 -1.29
N ALA A 167 10.41 -15.79 0.01
CA ALA A 167 9.42 -16.66 0.67
C ALA A 167 8.00 -16.40 0.13
N GLN A 168 7.64 -15.15 -0.11
CA GLN A 168 6.35 -14.80 -0.71
C GLN A 168 6.22 -15.35 -2.14
N ASP A 169 7.23 -15.16 -2.98
CA ASP A 169 7.22 -15.63 -4.36
C ASP A 169 7.13 -17.17 -4.41
N ALA A 170 7.84 -17.86 -3.53
CA ALA A 170 7.76 -19.31 -3.40
C ALA A 170 6.36 -19.80 -2.96
N ALA A 171 5.74 -19.13 -1.98
CA ALA A 171 4.39 -19.44 -1.51
C ALA A 171 3.32 -19.21 -2.58
N GLU A 172 3.55 -18.28 -3.49
CA GLU A 172 2.68 -17.97 -4.63
C GLU A 172 3.05 -18.75 -5.91
N GLY A 173 3.96 -19.75 -5.81
CA GLY A 173 4.37 -20.61 -6.92
C GLY A 173 5.20 -19.90 -8.01
N ARG A 174 5.79 -18.74 -7.69
CA ARG A 174 6.66 -18.00 -8.61
C ARG A 174 8.13 -18.39 -8.47
N PRO A 175 8.96 -18.27 -9.53
CA PRO A 175 10.40 -18.49 -9.42
C PRO A 175 11.02 -17.58 -8.35
N ALA A 176 11.69 -18.18 -7.39
CA ALA A 176 12.24 -17.50 -6.20
C ALA A 176 13.79 -17.49 -6.24
N ASP A 177 14.36 -16.86 -7.28
CA ASP A 177 15.80 -16.61 -7.35
C ASP A 177 16.15 -15.45 -6.40
N ARG A 178 16.88 -15.77 -5.32
CA ARG A 178 17.22 -14.81 -4.26
C ARG A 178 18.05 -13.62 -4.74
N GLU A 179 19.02 -13.85 -5.62
CA GLU A 179 19.90 -12.78 -6.14
C GLU A 179 19.10 -11.82 -7.02
N ARG A 180 18.27 -12.36 -7.88
CA ARG A 180 17.37 -11.60 -8.74
C ARG A 180 16.35 -10.79 -7.91
N VAL A 181 15.72 -11.42 -6.93
CA VAL A 181 14.79 -10.74 -6.01
C VAL A 181 15.48 -9.60 -5.27
N HIS A 182 16.71 -9.82 -4.79
CA HIS A 182 17.48 -8.78 -4.11
C HIS A 182 17.82 -7.59 -5.04
N ALA A 183 18.21 -7.86 -6.28
CA ALA A 183 18.48 -6.84 -7.27
C ALA A 183 17.19 -6.03 -7.62
N ASP A 184 16.07 -6.70 -7.80
CA ASP A 184 14.77 -6.08 -8.09
C ASP A 184 14.26 -5.19 -6.94
N VAL A 185 14.42 -5.64 -5.69
CA VAL A 185 14.08 -4.83 -4.50
C VAL A 185 14.91 -3.55 -4.47
N ARG A 186 16.23 -3.64 -4.64
CA ARG A 186 17.13 -2.48 -4.67
C ARG A 186 16.79 -1.52 -5.81
N ARG A 187 16.61 -2.03 -7.02
CA ARG A 187 16.27 -1.23 -8.21
C ARG A 187 14.99 -0.43 -7.97
N ARG A 188 13.94 -1.07 -7.44
CA ARG A 188 12.66 -0.42 -7.15
C ARG A 188 12.80 0.66 -6.09
N ASP A 189 13.50 0.38 -5.00
CA ASP A 189 13.70 1.37 -3.94
C ASP A 189 14.46 2.59 -4.46
N THR A 190 15.47 2.39 -5.32
CA THR A 190 16.20 3.47 -5.97
C THR A 190 15.28 4.31 -6.87
N LEU A 191 14.47 3.65 -7.70
CA LEU A 191 13.52 4.34 -8.58
C LEU A 191 12.46 5.10 -7.78
N ASP A 192 11.88 4.46 -6.74
CA ASP A 192 10.85 5.07 -5.91
C ASP A 192 11.39 6.26 -5.09
N SER A 193 12.64 6.21 -4.61
CA SER A 193 13.27 7.29 -3.83
C SER A 193 13.75 8.45 -4.68
N ASN A 194 14.10 8.20 -5.94
CA ASN A 194 14.63 9.24 -6.85
C ASN A 194 13.57 9.85 -7.78
N ARG A 195 12.29 9.50 -7.60
CA ARG A 195 11.22 10.11 -8.39
C ARG A 195 11.18 11.62 -8.18
N ALA A 196 10.98 12.37 -9.27
CA ALA A 196 10.84 13.83 -9.22
C ALA A 196 9.56 14.26 -8.47
N VAL A 197 8.48 13.45 -8.60
CA VAL A 197 7.19 13.71 -7.94
C VAL A 197 6.91 12.62 -6.91
N ALA A 198 6.60 13.02 -5.68
CA ALA A 198 6.26 12.15 -4.55
C ALA A 198 7.28 11.02 -4.33
N PRO A 199 8.56 11.34 -4.07
CA PRO A 199 9.58 10.33 -3.79
C PRO A 199 9.22 9.52 -2.53
N LEU A 200 9.70 8.27 -2.48
CA LEU A 200 9.63 7.47 -1.27
C LEU A 200 10.48 8.12 -0.18
N ARG A 201 9.85 8.74 0.79
CA ARG A 201 10.50 9.35 1.96
C ARG A 201 9.61 9.25 3.19
N MET A 202 10.21 9.24 4.34
CA MET A 202 9.50 9.31 5.60
C MET A 202 8.90 10.71 5.79
N ALA A 203 7.63 10.81 6.20
CA ALA A 203 7.04 12.07 6.61
C ALA A 203 7.70 12.55 7.92
N GLU A 204 7.77 13.87 8.13
CA GLU A 204 8.47 14.46 9.28
C GLU A 204 7.88 14.02 10.63
N ASP A 205 6.56 13.83 10.67
CA ASP A 205 5.79 13.40 11.84
C ASP A 205 5.55 11.87 11.89
N ALA A 206 6.15 11.11 10.98
CA ALA A 206 6.01 9.67 10.97
C ALA A 206 6.89 8.99 12.02
N VAL A 207 6.37 7.92 12.60
CA VAL A 207 7.13 7.02 13.48
C VAL A 207 7.85 5.99 12.61
N SER A 208 9.18 5.91 12.73
CA SER A 208 9.95 4.84 12.10
C SER A 208 9.86 3.55 12.91
N LEU A 209 9.54 2.44 12.23
CA LEU A 209 9.49 1.11 12.84
C LEU A 209 10.33 0.13 12.03
N ASP A 210 11.46 -0.28 12.59
CA ASP A 210 12.31 -1.32 12.01
C ASP A 210 11.71 -2.70 12.32
N THR A 211 11.40 -3.44 11.27
CA THR A 211 10.77 -4.76 11.34
C THR A 211 11.78 -5.89 11.11
N THR A 212 13.08 -5.61 11.04
CA THR A 212 14.12 -6.60 10.68
C THR A 212 14.00 -7.87 11.50
N GLU A 213 13.97 -7.73 12.83
CA GLU A 213 13.95 -8.85 13.80
C GLU A 213 12.56 -9.11 14.41
N LEU A 214 11.53 -8.34 13.98
CA LEU A 214 10.21 -8.46 14.57
C LEU A 214 9.36 -9.52 13.89
N SER A 215 8.63 -10.31 14.69
CA SER A 215 7.54 -11.14 14.20
C SER A 215 6.35 -10.26 13.77
N LEU A 216 5.45 -10.83 12.97
CA LEU A 216 4.22 -10.12 12.58
C LEU A 216 3.41 -9.69 13.81
N GLU A 217 3.30 -10.56 14.81
CA GLU A 217 2.56 -10.28 16.05
C GLU A 217 3.15 -9.06 16.78
N GLN A 218 4.49 -9.00 16.90
CA GLN A 218 5.17 -7.87 17.50
C GLN A 218 4.96 -6.56 16.73
N VAL A 219 5.00 -6.64 15.39
CA VAL A 219 4.71 -5.47 14.53
C VAL A 219 3.27 -5.00 14.74
N LEU A 220 2.29 -5.90 14.77
CA LEU A 220 0.88 -5.56 15.00
C LEU A 220 0.65 -4.97 16.39
N SER A 221 1.28 -5.52 17.44
CA SER A 221 1.23 -4.95 18.80
C SER A 221 1.73 -3.51 18.80
N ARG A 222 2.89 -3.26 18.19
CA ARG A 222 3.46 -1.91 18.11
C ARG A 222 2.59 -0.93 17.34
N LEU A 223 2.04 -1.34 16.21
CA LEU A 223 1.13 -0.50 15.42
C LEU A 223 -0.14 -0.15 16.21
N ARG A 224 -0.69 -1.11 16.96
CA ARG A 224 -1.85 -0.89 17.80
C ARG A 224 -1.55 0.07 18.96
N GLU A 225 -0.41 -0.12 19.65
CA GLU A 225 0.04 0.80 20.71
C GLU A 225 0.21 2.23 20.19
N LEU A 226 0.76 2.39 18.99
CA LEU A 226 0.91 3.69 18.35
C LEU A 226 -0.46 4.33 18.01
N ALA A 227 -1.41 3.55 17.50
CA ALA A 227 -2.75 4.02 17.19
C ALA A 227 -3.51 4.44 18.47
N ASP A 228 -3.37 3.66 19.54
CA ASP A 228 -3.95 3.98 20.86
C ASP A 228 -3.33 5.25 21.44
N GLY A 229 -2.02 5.36 21.43
CA GLY A 229 -1.30 6.55 21.90
C GLY A 229 -1.59 7.84 21.11
N ARG A 230 -2.16 7.72 19.91
CA ARG A 230 -2.66 8.84 19.10
C ARG A 230 -4.17 9.10 19.30
N GLY A 231 -4.85 8.33 20.17
CA GLY A 231 -6.28 8.47 20.43
C GLY A 231 -7.16 8.05 19.25
N LEU A 232 -6.66 7.17 18.37
CA LEU A 232 -7.40 6.69 17.20
C LEU A 232 -8.26 5.47 17.51
N LEU A 233 -8.15 4.89 18.71
CA LEU A 233 -8.96 3.73 19.09
C LEU A 233 -10.17 4.17 19.88
N VAL A 234 -11.35 3.72 19.46
CA VAL A 234 -12.61 3.95 20.14
C VAL A 234 -13.21 2.62 20.59
N THR A 235 -13.73 2.59 21.81
CA THR A 235 -14.54 1.48 22.31
C THR A 235 -15.99 1.88 22.25
N ASP A 236 -16.84 1.06 21.63
CA ASP A 236 -18.27 1.34 21.63
C ASP A 236 -18.86 0.99 23.02
N GLU A 237 -18.91 1.99 23.91
CA GLU A 237 -19.56 1.86 25.23
C GLU A 237 -21.09 1.75 25.15
N ARG A 238 -21.69 1.79 23.94
CA ARG A 238 -23.14 1.81 23.74
C ARG A 238 -23.78 0.45 23.45
N ALA A 239 -23.01 -0.62 23.31
CA ALA A 239 -23.55 -1.98 23.06
C ALA A 239 -24.09 -2.67 24.31
N GLY A 240 -24.21 -1.98 25.45
CA GLY A 240 -24.61 -2.52 26.75
C GLY A 240 -25.78 -1.81 27.43
N ARG A 241 -26.64 -1.07 26.70
CA ARG A 241 -27.88 -0.51 27.30
C ARG A 241 -29.10 -0.89 26.49
#